data_97c92b449a6699e12a45fbbfd55ec351
#
_entry.id   97c92b449a6699e12a45fbbfd55ec351
#
_cell.length_a   1.000
_cell.length_b   1.000
_cell.length_c   1.000
_cell.angle_alpha   90.00
_cell.angle_beta   90.00
_cell.angle_gamma   90.00
#
_symmetry.space_group_name_H-M   'P 1'
#
loop_
_entity.id
_entity.type
_entity.pdbx_description
1 polymer ?
#
loop_
_entity_poly.entity_id
_entity_poly.type
_entity_poly.pdbx_seq_one_letter_code
_entity_poly.pdbx_strand_id
1 'polypeptide(L)'
;MNDINEENWLTTPINKKSFQKVESLFDTVRIKKNPEYPSELPQNLQSIDSIEMQNIEGQTQSFQEMVKSTHTDSFLVLKDGEIIYEEYFNEMNPDSLHLMNSITKSFVGMLVGILSSKGIFDIKEKVTKFLPELIDTPFSETTIQSALDMSSAVKFEENYDEPFCDFWKEAAV
;
A
#
# COMPACT_ATOMS: atom_id res chain seq x y z
N MET A 1 23.76 16.12 -0.98
CA MET A 1 22.48 15.37 -1.00
C MET A 1 21.63 16.04 0.05
N ASN A 2 20.42 16.49 -0.28
CA ASN A 2 19.53 17.02 0.74
C ASN A 2 19.21 15.89 1.70
N ASP A 3 19.33 16.15 3.00
CA ASP A 3 18.98 15.17 4.01
C ASP A 3 17.50 14.83 3.90
N ILE A 4 17.16 13.55 4.00
CA ILE A 4 15.78 13.06 4.00
C ILE A 4 15.11 13.54 5.28
N ASN A 5 13.96 14.21 5.16
CA ASN A 5 13.18 14.71 6.28
C ASN A 5 11.67 14.63 5.97
N GLU A 6 10.84 14.98 6.94
CA GLU A 6 9.37 14.93 6.85
C GLU A 6 8.77 15.82 5.76
N GLU A 7 9.46 16.84 5.30
CA GLU A 7 8.97 17.76 4.25
C GLU A 7 9.24 17.23 2.84
N ASN A 8 10.29 16.41 2.64
CA ASN A 8 10.75 15.98 1.31
C ASN A 8 10.66 14.49 1.03
N TRP A 9 10.33 13.67 2.00
CA TRP A 9 10.40 12.20 1.93
C TRP A 9 9.53 11.56 0.83
N LEU A 10 8.43 12.22 0.41
CA LEU A 10 7.56 11.77 -0.69
C LEU A 10 8.04 12.22 -2.07
N THR A 11 8.99 13.14 -2.15
CA THR A 11 9.40 13.75 -3.42
C THR A 11 10.42 12.90 -4.16
N THR A 12 10.29 12.81 -5.49
CA THR A 12 11.29 12.15 -6.35
C THR A 12 12.53 13.05 -6.52
N PRO A 13 13.75 12.51 -6.41
CA PRO A 13 14.14 11.10 -6.28
C PRO A 13 14.35 10.63 -4.83
N ILE A 14 13.97 11.42 -3.83
CA ILE A 14 14.23 11.13 -2.41
C ILE A 14 13.42 9.91 -1.95
N ASN A 15 12.18 9.78 -2.43
CA ASN A 15 11.27 8.69 -2.13
C ASN A 15 11.83 7.29 -2.45
N LYS A 16 12.76 7.18 -3.40
CA LYS A 16 13.48 5.93 -3.70
C LYS A 16 14.27 5.36 -2.50
N LYS A 17 14.59 6.21 -1.53
CA LYS A 17 15.32 5.82 -0.32
C LYS A 17 14.49 5.95 0.94
N SER A 18 13.63 6.97 1.01
CA SER A 18 12.81 7.23 2.20
C SER A 18 11.79 6.13 2.45
N PHE A 19 11.23 5.51 1.40
CA PHE A 19 10.26 4.43 1.51
C PHE A 19 10.81 3.17 2.20
N GLN A 20 12.12 3.00 2.19
CA GLN A 20 12.81 1.93 2.93
C GLN A 20 13.24 2.36 4.35
N LYS A 21 13.04 3.63 4.74
CA LYS A 21 13.57 4.22 5.97
C LYS A 21 12.55 4.99 6.79
N VAL A 22 11.26 4.66 6.65
CA VAL A 22 10.16 5.39 7.32
C VAL A 22 10.36 5.43 8.83
N GLU A 23 10.90 4.37 9.45
CA GLU A 23 11.18 4.31 10.89
C GLU A 23 12.24 5.32 11.38
N SER A 24 13.02 5.91 10.45
CA SER A 24 14.00 6.96 10.78
C SER A 24 13.41 8.37 10.69
N LEU A 25 12.20 8.52 10.17
CA LEU A 25 11.53 9.78 9.94
C LEU A 25 10.35 9.99 10.89
N PHE A 26 9.64 8.92 11.22
CA PHE A 26 8.41 8.97 11.98
C PHE A 26 8.43 7.99 13.15
N ASP A 27 7.67 8.29 14.18
CA ASP A 27 7.43 7.38 15.27
C ASP A 27 6.70 6.13 14.77
N THR A 28 7.30 4.96 15.00
CA THR A 28 6.78 3.69 14.53
C THR A 28 6.73 2.64 15.63
N VAL A 29 5.83 1.68 15.47
CA VAL A 29 5.76 0.50 16.33
C VAL A 29 6.02 -0.75 15.51
N ARG A 30 7.00 -1.55 15.93
CA ARG A 30 7.33 -2.80 15.25
C ARG A 30 6.40 -3.93 15.70
N ILE A 31 5.56 -4.41 14.78
CA ILE A 31 4.76 -5.61 14.97
C ILE A 31 5.58 -6.80 14.46
N LYS A 32 5.92 -7.73 15.37
CA LYS A 32 6.69 -8.92 15.02
C LYS A 32 5.76 -9.99 14.41
N LYS A 33 6.29 -10.72 13.42
CA LYS A 33 5.63 -11.95 12.92
C LYS A 33 5.50 -12.96 14.06
N ASN A 34 4.41 -13.73 14.07
CA ASN A 34 4.26 -14.84 15.03
C ASN A 34 5.12 -16.03 14.58
N PRO A 35 6.14 -16.43 15.37
CA PRO A 35 6.99 -17.55 15.00
C PRO A 35 6.31 -18.93 15.14
N GLU A 36 5.17 -19.01 15.84
CA GLU A 36 4.47 -20.28 16.09
C GLU A 36 3.67 -20.79 14.88
N TYR A 37 3.33 -19.89 13.96
CA TYR A 37 2.50 -20.21 12.79
C TYR A 37 3.11 -19.59 11.51
N PRO A 38 4.31 -20.03 11.10
CA PRO A 38 4.86 -19.55 9.83
C PRO A 38 4.03 -20.15 8.69
N SER A 39 3.61 -19.30 7.76
CA SER A 39 3.10 -19.79 6.49
C SER A 39 4.30 -20.01 5.57
N GLU A 40 4.52 -21.25 5.19
CA GLU A 40 5.54 -21.59 4.20
C GLU A 40 4.93 -21.48 2.80
N LEU A 41 5.60 -20.76 1.93
CA LEU A 41 5.28 -20.71 0.51
C LEU A 41 6.39 -21.46 -0.23
N PRO A 42 6.09 -22.63 -0.84
CA PRO A 42 7.08 -23.39 -1.59
C PRO A 42 7.57 -22.56 -2.78
N GLN A 43 8.83 -22.73 -3.13
CA GLN A 43 9.46 -22.08 -4.27
C GLN A 43 9.51 -23.01 -5.47
N ASN A 44 9.07 -22.51 -6.62
CA ASN A 44 9.18 -23.15 -7.94
C ASN A 44 9.66 -22.10 -8.95
N LEU A 45 10.88 -21.61 -8.72
CA LEU A 45 11.41 -20.46 -9.43
C LEU A 45 11.54 -20.70 -10.94
N GLN A 46 11.04 -19.76 -11.72
CA GLN A 46 11.03 -19.78 -13.18
C GLN A 46 11.75 -18.53 -13.69
N SER A 47 12.41 -18.64 -14.85
CA SER A 47 12.95 -17.46 -15.53
C SER A 47 11.80 -16.67 -16.15
N ILE A 48 11.82 -15.36 -15.96
CA ILE A 48 10.93 -14.40 -16.59
C ILE A 48 11.67 -13.47 -17.56
N ASP A 49 12.94 -13.77 -17.87
CA ASP A 49 13.79 -12.92 -18.72
C ASP A 49 13.26 -12.77 -20.14
N SER A 50 12.47 -13.75 -20.61
CA SER A 50 11.86 -13.72 -21.94
C SER A 50 10.54 -12.94 -21.98
N ILE A 51 10.07 -12.41 -20.84
CA ILE A 51 8.82 -11.66 -20.82
C ILE A 51 9.06 -10.26 -21.36
N GLU A 52 8.35 -9.93 -22.42
CA GLU A 52 8.26 -8.59 -22.97
C GLU A 52 6.91 -7.97 -22.65
N MET A 53 6.89 -6.68 -22.42
CA MET A 53 5.69 -5.91 -22.11
C MET A 53 5.72 -4.57 -22.83
N GLN A 54 4.56 -3.93 -22.95
CA GLN A 54 4.48 -2.57 -23.48
C GLN A 54 4.49 -1.57 -22.32
N ASN A 55 5.28 -0.51 -22.46
CA ASN A 55 5.23 0.64 -21.57
C ASN A 55 3.99 1.51 -21.90
N ILE A 56 3.79 2.58 -21.13
CA ILE A 56 2.65 3.50 -21.32
C ILE A 56 2.67 4.22 -22.68
N GLU A 57 3.80 4.26 -23.37
CA GLU A 57 3.98 4.85 -24.69
C GLU A 57 3.78 3.81 -25.82
N GLY A 58 3.48 2.55 -25.47
CA GLY A 58 3.29 1.45 -26.41
C GLY A 58 4.60 0.85 -26.94
N GLN A 59 5.76 1.18 -26.36
CA GLN A 59 7.05 0.62 -26.74
C GLN A 59 7.28 -0.70 -26.01
N THR A 60 7.80 -1.69 -26.72
CA THR A 60 8.18 -2.98 -26.12
C THR A 60 9.41 -2.81 -25.26
N GLN A 61 9.37 -3.35 -24.05
CA GLN A 61 10.49 -3.38 -23.11
C GLN A 61 10.57 -4.75 -22.43
N SER A 62 11.77 -5.13 -22.03
CA SER A 62 12.02 -6.30 -21.19
C SER A 62 11.56 -6.06 -19.75
N PHE A 63 11.41 -7.14 -18.98
CA PHE A 63 11.15 -7.07 -17.55
C PHE A 63 12.22 -6.25 -16.81
N GLN A 64 13.50 -6.45 -17.13
CA GLN A 64 14.61 -5.75 -16.48
C GLN A 64 14.60 -4.23 -16.77
N GLU A 65 14.23 -3.84 -17.99
CA GLU A 65 14.06 -2.42 -18.34
C GLU A 65 12.90 -1.80 -17.60
N MET A 66 11.79 -2.52 -17.44
CA MET A 66 10.63 -2.06 -16.66
C MET A 66 11.01 -1.84 -15.19
N VAL A 67 11.61 -2.83 -14.54
CA VAL A 67 12.04 -2.73 -13.13
C VAL A 67 12.97 -1.54 -12.90
N LYS A 68 13.90 -1.31 -13.83
CA LYS A 68 14.83 -0.18 -13.75
C LYS A 68 14.14 1.17 -13.96
N SER A 69 13.24 1.26 -14.93
CA SER A 69 12.55 2.52 -15.26
C SER A 69 11.53 2.93 -14.19
N THR A 70 10.90 1.95 -13.54
CA THR A 70 9.92 2.18 -12.47
C THR A 70 10.55 2.28 -11.07
N HIS A 71 11.88 2.12 -10.97
CA HIS A 71 12.60 2.10 -9.69
C HIS A 71 12.03 1.08 -8.68
N THR A 72 11.63 -0.07 -9.18
CA THR A 72 11.09 -1.17 -8.37
C THR A 72 12.12 -1.64 -7.36
N ASP A 73 11.73 -1.77 -6.11
CA ASP A 73 12.61 -2.20 -5.02
C ASP A 73 12.53 -3.71 -4.75
N SER A 74 11.38 -4.33 -5.04
CA SER A 74 11.24 -5.79 -5.01
C SER A 74 10.14 -6.24 -5.95
N PHE A 75 10.24 -7.47 -6.43
CA PHE A 75 9.23 -8.07 -7.27
C PHE A 75 9.05 -9.54 -6.89
N LEU A 76 7.82 -9.94 -6.55
CA LEU A 76 7.47 -11.29 -6.19
C LEU A 76 6.22 -11.72 -6.97
N VAL A 77 6.27 -12.92 -7.54
CA VAL A 77 5.11 -13.53 -8.21
C VAL A 77 4.75 -14.83 -7.51
N LEU A 78 3.51 -14.88 -7.05
CA LEU A 78 2.90 -16.08 -6.48
C LEU A 78 1.92 -16.66 -7.50
N LYS A 79 2.04 -17.94 -7.81
CA LYS A 79 1.13 -18.68 -8.70
C LYS A 79 0.78 -20.02 -8.08
N ASP A 80 -0.52 -20.31 -7.97
CA ASP A 80 -1.03 -21.58 -7.43
C ASP A 80 -0.48 -21.93 -6.03
N GLY A 81 -0.17 -20.90 -5.22
CA GLY A 81 0.40 -21.06 -3.88
C GLY A 81 1.91 -21.24 -3.84
N GLU A 82 2.61 -21.19 -4.96
CA GLU A 82 4.06 -21.30 -5.08
C GLU A 82 4.70 -19.97 -5.48
N ILE A 83 5.86 -19.63 -4.93
CA ILE A 83 6.67 -18.50 -5.38
C ILE A 83 7.37 -18.94 -6.67
N ILE A 84 6.98 -18.34 -7.80
CA ILE A 84 7.60 -18.61 -9.10
C ILE A 84 8.66 -17.58 -9.47
N TYR A 85 8.67 -16.44 -8.82
CA TYR A 85 9.69 -15.41 -8.98
C TYR A 85 9.80 -14.56 -7.72
N GLU A 86 11.02 -14.24 -7.30
CA GLU A 86 11.30 -13.35 -6.18
C GLU A 86 12.69 -12.70 -6.41
N GLU A 87 12.71 -11.38 -6.50
CA GLU A 87 13.92 -10.60 -6.67
C GLU A 87 13.85 -9.27 -5.92
N TYR A 88 14.98 -8.82 -5.42
CA TYR A 88 15.15 -7.58 -4.66
C TYR A 88 16.18 -6.69 -5.35
N PHE A 89 15.88 -5.38 -5.41
CA PHE A 89 16.68 -4.37 -6.07
C PHE A 89 17.01 -3.25 -5.08
N ASN A 90 17.90 -2.31 -5.51
CA ASN A 90 18.17 -1.08 -4.75
C ASN A 90 18.56 -1.33 -3.28
N GLU A 91 19.42 -2.31 -3.04
CA GLU A 91 19.92 -2.72 -1.71
C GLU A 91 18.88 -3.40 -0.81
N MET A 92 17.67 -3.65 -1.28
CA MET A 92 16.68 -4.45 -0.55
C MET A 92 17.07 -5.93 -0.47
N ASN A 93 16.52 -6.59 0.54
CA ASN A 93 16.64 -8.03 0.78
C ASN A 93 15.32 -8.53 1.45
N PRO A 94 15.15 -9.84 1.65
CA PRO A 94 13.90 -10.40 2.22
C PRO A 94 13.50 -9.87 3.59
N ASP A 95 14.42 -9.31 4.35
CA ASP A 95 14.17 -8.75 5.69
C ASP A 95 14.01 -7.23 5.68
N SER A 96 14.17 -6.59 4.52
CA SER A 96 14.02 -5.15 4.38
C SER A 96 12.56 -4.72 4.58
N LEU A 97 12.38 -3.57 5.23
CA LEU A 97 11.07 -2.93 5.35
C LEU A 97 10.87 -1.96 4.19
N HIS A 98 9.64 -1.83 3.77
CA HIS A 98 9.24 -0.88 2.73
C HIS A 98 7.87 -0.30 3.05
N LEU A 99 7.68 0.98 2.73
CA LEU A 99 6.38 1.64 2.84
C LEU A 99 5.36 0.97 1.92
N MET A 100 4.22 0.59 2.47
CA MET A 100 3.16 -0.09 1.72
C MET A 100 2.11 0.87 1.15
N ASN A 101 2.12 2.13 1.57
CA ASN A 101 1.08 3.09 1.20
C ASN A 101 -0.33 2.47 1.32
N SER A 102 -1.16 2.60 0.29
CA SER A 102 -2.56 2.14 0.31
C SER A 102 -2.74 0.61 0.35
N ILE A 103 -1.71 -0.21 0.19
CA ILE A 103 -1.81 -1.64 0.48
C ILE A 103 -2.23 -1.87 1.95
N THR A 104 -1.92 -0.93 2.84
CA THR A 104 -2.40 -0.92 4.23
C THR A 104 -3.92 -1.04 4.33
N LYS A 105 -4.69 -0.47 3.38
CA LYS A 105 -6.16 -0.59 3.35
C LYS A 105 -6.63 -2.04 3.21
N SER A 106 -5.87 -2.88 2.53
CA SER A 106 -6.17 -4.33 2.43
C SER A 106 -6.10 -5.01 3.79
N PHE A 107 -5.13 -4.65 4.62
CA PHE A 107 -5.03 -5.17 6.00
C PHE A 107 -6.18 -4.67 6.87
N VAL A 108 -6.56 -3.40 6.73
CA VAL A 108 -7.74 -2.85 7.43
C VAL A 108 -9.01 -3.59 7.02
N GLY A 109 -9.21 -3.83 5.72
CA GLY A 109 -10.34 -4.61 5.21
C GLY A 109 -10.39 -6.04 5.78
N MET A 110 -9.24 -6.71 5.86
CA MET A 110 -9.14 -8.04 6.49
C MET A 110 -9.52 -7.99 7.98
N LEU A 111 -9.05 -7.00 8.74
CA LEU A 111 -9.39 -6.83 10.14
C LEU A 111 -10.90 -6.60 10.32
N VAL A 112 -11.50 -5.73 9.51
CA VAL A 112 -12.95 -5.49 9.52
C VAL A 112 -13.71 -6.79 9.23
N GLY A 113 -13.28 -7.59 8.25
CA GLY A 113 -13.86 -8.89 7.94
C GLY A 113 -13.81 -9.86 9.12
N ILE A 114 -12.66 -9.94 9.80
CA ILE A 114 -12.49 -10.78 10.99
C ILE A 114 -13.40 -10.33 12.13
N LEU A 115 -13.48 -9.04 12.41
CA LEU A 115 -14.30 -8.49 13.48
C LEU A 115 -15.79 -8.69 13.21
N SER A 116 -16.22 -8.46 11.96
CA SER A 116 -17.60 -8.71 11.55
C SER A 116 -17.96 -10.20 11.63
N SER A 117 -17.08 -11.11 11.20
CA SER A 117 -17.32 -12.54 11.30
C SER A 117 -17.44 -13.03 12.75
N LYS A 118 -16.85 -12.32 13.70
CA LYS A 118 -16.99 -12.55 15.14
C LYS A 118 -18.25 -11.90 15.74
N GLY A 119 -19.08 -11.26 14.94
CA GLY A 119 -20.32 -10.60 15.37
C GLY A 119 -20.10 -9.35 16.21
N ILE A 120 -18.92 -8.71 16.14
CA ILE A 120 -18.64 -7.48 16.90
C ILE A 120 -19.44 -6.31 16.34
N PHE A 121 -19.63 -6.28 15.01
CA PHE A 121 -20.51 -5.33 14.32
C PHE A 121 -20.99 -5.91 12.98
N ASP A 122 -22.08 -5.35 12.44
CA ASP A 122 -22.55 -5.62 11.07
C ASP A 122 -21.97 -4.55 10.13
N ILE A 123 -21.39 -4.98 9.00
CA ILE A 123 -20.85 -4.08 7.96
C ILE A 123 -21.92 -3.15 7.35
N LYS A 124 -23.23 -3.47 7.52
CA LYS A 124 -24.35 -2.62 7.11
C LYS A 124 -24.64 -1.49 8.08
N GLU A 125 -24.05 -1.51 9.26
CA GLU A 125 -24.20 -0.42 10.22
C GLU A 125 -23.51 0.85 9.74
N LYS A 126 -24.07 1.99 10.13
CA LYS A 126 -23.48 3.30 9.82
C LYS A 126 -22.19 3.50 10.63
N VAL A 127 -21.20 4.14 10.01
CA VAL A 127 -19.96 4.52 10.69
C VAL A 127 -20.21 5.44 11.88
N THR A 128 -21.27 6.26 11.83
CA THR A 128 -21.68 7.17 12.91
C THR A 128 -22.12 6.47 14.18
N LYS A 129 -22.43 5.18 14.13
CA LYS A 129 -22.68 4.37 15.33
C LYS A 129 -21.43 4.25 16.21
N PHE A 130 -20.25 4.21 15.58
CA PHE A 130 -18.95 4.01 16.22
C PHE A 130 -18.18 5.33 16.36
N LEU A 131 -18.44 6.26 15.47
CA LEU A 131 -17.82 7.59 15.38
C LEU A 131 -18.93 8.65 15.37
N PRO A 132 -19.55 8.96 16.54
CA PRO A 132 -20.66 9.91 16.62
C PRO A 132 -20.32 11.31 16.12
N GLU A 133 -19.05 11.68 16.14
CA GLU A 133 -18.54 12.95 15.62
C GLU A 133 -18.77 13.14 14.12
N LEU A 134 -19.09 12.07 13.40
CA LEU A 134 -19.36 12.12 11.95
C LEU A 134 -20.85 12.37 11.62
N ILE A 135 -21.73 12.51 12.61
CA ILE A 135 -23.20 12.67 12.39
C ILE A 135 -23.51 13.91 11.54
N ASP A 136 -22.83 15.02 11.78
CA ASP A 136 -23.08 16.29 11.07
C ASP A 136 -22.10 16.50 9.90
N THR A 137 -21.52 15.41 9.37
CA THR A 137 -20.61 15.42 8.24
C THR A 137 -21.18 14.70 7.02
N PRO A 138 -20.57 14.83 5.83
CA PRO A 138 -20.95 14.04 4.66
C PRO A 138 -20.93 12.52 4.87
N PHE A 139 -20.26 12.02 5.91
CA PHE A 139 -20.20 10.60 6.25
C PHE A 139 -21.43 10.10 7.05
N SER A 140 -22.40 10.97 7.39
CA SER A 140 -23.53 10.62 8.26
C SER A 140 -24.34 9.40 7.79
N GLU A 141 -24.44 9.19 6.49
CA GLU A 141 -25.15 8.05 5.89
C GLU A 141 -24.22 6.90 5.46
N THR A 142 -22.91 7.05 5.62
CA THR A 142 -21.93 6.06 5.21
C THR A 142 -22.03 4.81 6.07
N THR A 143 -22.17 3.64 5.44
CA THR A 143 -22.07 2.34 6.13
C THR A 143 -20.61 1.89 6.17
N ILE A 144 -20.28 0.95 7.07
CA ILE A 144 -18.96 0.32 7.08
C ILE A 144 -18.66 -0.32 5.72
N GLN A 145 -19.66 -0.98 5.10
CA GLN A 145 -19.53 -1.57 3.76
C GLN A 145 -19.19 -0.51 2.71
N SER A 146 -19.93 0.61 2.67
CA SER A 146 -19.66 1.64 1.66
C SER A 146 -18.31 2.34 1.87
N ALA A 147 -17.82 2.41 3.11
CA ALA A 147 -16.48 2.89 3.39
C ALA A 147 -15.40 1.91 2.87
N LEU A 148 -15.60 0.59 3.08
CA LEU A 148 -14.71 -0.45 2.54
C LEU A 148 -14.67 -0.46 1.01
N ASP A 149 -15.81 -0.24 0.38
CA ASP A 149 -15.97 -0.21 -1.07
C ASP A 149 -15.50 1.13 -1.69
N MET A 150 -15.03 2.06 -0.86
CA MET A 150 -14.66 3.44 -1.25
C MET A 150 -15.80 4.18 -1.98
N SER A 151 -17.04 3.92 -1.56
CA SER A 151 -18.28 4.43 -2.14
C SER A 151 -19.12 5.25 -1.14
N SER A 152 -18.45 6.01 -0.28
CA SER A 152 -19.07 6.82 0.78
C SER A 152 -19.87 8.04 0.26
N ALA A 153 -19.85 8.32 -1.04
CA ALA A 153 -20.44 9.50 -1.68
C ALA A 153 -19.89 10.86 -1.19
N VAL A 154 -18.78 10.85 -0.47
CA VAL A 154 -18.05 12.06 -0.09
C VAL A 154 -17.28 12.57 -1.29
N LYS A 155 -17.40 13.88 -1.57
CA LYS A 155 -16.59 14.50 -2.60
C LYS A 155 -15.17 14.68 -2.07
N PHE A 156 -14.22 13.99 -2.71
CA PHE A 156 -12.79 14.08 -2.40
C PHE A 156 -12.01 14.15 -3.71
N GLU A 157 -11.11 15.10 -3.82
CA GLU A 157 -10.30 15.28 -5.02
C GLU A 157 -8.91 14.69 -4.80
N GLU A 158 -8.59 13.64 -5.59
CA GLU A 158 -7.31 12.95 -5.57
C GLU A 158 -6.59 13.12 -6.92
N ASN A 159 -6.24 14.37 -7.23
CA ASN A 159 -5.44 14.71 -8.40
C ASN A 159 -4.01 15.02 -7.98
N TYR A 160 -3.09 14.08 -8.16
CA TYR A 160 -1.69 14.21 -7.74
C TYR A 160 -0.92 15.34 -8.45
N ASP A 161 -1.40 15.79 -9.61
CA ASP A 161 -0.81 16.89 -10.38
C ASP A 161 -1.27 18.26 -9.88
N GLU A 162 -2.31 18.31 -9.03
CA GLU A 162 -2.87 19.54 -8.47
C GLU A 162 -2.43 19.75 -7.02
N PRO A 163 -1.46 20.64 -6.75
CA PRO A 163 -0.82 20.75 -5.43
C PRO A 163 -1.74 21.23 -4.30
N PHE A 164 -2.96 21.66 -4.60
CA PHE A 164 -3.94 22.12 -3.62
C PHE A 164 -5.21 21.26 -3.58
N CYS A 165 -5.22 20.07 -4.20
CA CYS A 165 -6.33 19.14 -4.10
C CYS A 165 -6.48 18.61 -2.66
N ASP A 166 -7.59 17.94 -2.38
CA ASP A 166 -7.89 17.45 -1.02
C ASP A 166 -6.85 16.44 -0.53
N PHE A 167 -6.31 15.62 -1.43
CA PHE A 167 -5.25 14.67 -1.09
C PHE A 167 -4.01 15.35 -0.49
N TRP A 168 -3.50 16.42 -1.11
CA TRP A 168 -2.29 17.10 -0.62
C TRP A 168 -2.55 17.89 0.66
N LYS A 169 -3.78 18.41 0.86
CA LYS A 169 -4.17 19.05 2.12
C LYS A 169 -4.15 18.07 3.28
N GLU A 170 -4.62 16.84 3.05
CA GLU A 170 -4.62 15.78 4.07
C GLU A 170 -3.20 15.26 4.34
N ALA A 171 -2.39 15.08 3.31
CA ALA A 171 -1.01 14.58 3.44
C ALA A 171 -0.03 15.56 4.11
N ALA A 172 -0.43 16.83 4.25
CA ALA A 172 0.39 17.90 4.85
C ALA A 172 0.12 18.09 6.36
N VAL A 173 -0.70 17.24 7.00
CA VAL A 173 -1.07 17.32 8.42
C VAL A 173 -0.13 16.53 9.31
#